data_ffb54f0ac592b85fe39b9a92523d8182
#
_entry.id   ffb54f0ac592b85fe39b9a92523d8182
#
_cell.length_a   1.000
_cell.length_b   1.000
_cell.length_c   1.000
_cell.angle_alpha   90.00
_cell.angle_beta   90.00
_cell.angle_gamma   90.00
#
_symmetry.space_group_name_H-M   'P 1'
#
loop_
_entity.id
_entity.type
_entity.pdbx_description
1 polymer ?
#
loop_
_entity_poly.entity_id
_entity_poly.type
_entity_poly.pdbx_seq_one_letter_code
_entity_poly.pdbx_strand_id
1 'polypeptide(L)'
;MFGDTPAPPRSRRIVMKFAAAAFVAILAVTGCSGPTRMAAPPEAVSARAEPSAGDVRYAIASDPSSFAEAKRESIRRELAWWASSGHTGPLPPVSFLAISGGGDDGAFAAGLLNGWTAHGDRPEFKAVTGISTGALIAPFAFLGPRYDSVLKALYTNISQRDIFRRRFVTSALLNDALSDTAPLHELAIRYVDRRLLDEIAAEYAKGRLLLVGTTDLDSLEPVVWNMTAIAASHDPHAIDLFRKVLIASASIPGAFPPVMIDVTVDGVHYQEMHVDGGAATQVFTYPPSLRLADEAAKLGVTRTRTLYIIRNARLDPDWASVRRRTLSIAGRAIASLIHTQGLGDLYRIFVTTQRDQIDYNLAYIPSSFTTPRTKQFDTNYMRALYQTGYDLGAKGYSWAKTPPGYADSESEDTP
;
A
#
# COMPACT_ATOMS: atom_id res chain seq x y z
N MET A 1 -27.99 -80.34 -2.70
CA MET A 1 -28.23 -79.55 -1.48
C MET A 1 -27.27 -78.37 -1.56
N PHE A 2 -27.75 -77.19 -1.98
CA PHE A 2 -27.02 -75.94 -1.97
C PHE A 2 -27.52 -75.14 -0.78
N GLY A 3 -26.61 -74.89 0.21
CA GLY A 3 -26.94 -74.13 1.39
C GLY A 3 -26.89 -72.63 1.13
N ASP A 4 -28.03 -71.98 1.37
CA ASP A 4 -28.17 -70.50 1.37
C ASP A 4 -27.38 -69.89 2.53
N THR A 5 -26.41 -69.07 2.18
CA THR A 5 -25.72 -68.21 3.19
C THR A 5 -26.62 -67.00 3.53
N PRO A 6 -26.93 -66.75 4.79
CA PRO A 6 -27.82 -65.64 5.18
C PRO A 6 -27.16 -64.29 4.92
N ALA A 7 -27.93 -63.37 4.34
CA ALA A 7 -27.48 -61.98 4.11
C ALA A 7 -27.24 -61.27 5.47
N PRO A 8 -26.18 -60.43 5.57
CA PRO A 8 -25.85 -59.74 6.81
C PRO A 8 -26.97 -58.76 7.23
N PRO A 9 -27.21 -58.58 8.54
CA PRO A 9 -28.27 -57.77 9.09
C PRO A 9 -28.16 -56.31 8.63
N ARG A 10 -29.31 -55.67 8.34
CA ARG A 10 -29.42 -54.27 7.82
C ARG A 10 -28.60 -53.25 8.62
N SER A 11 -28.43 -53.44 9.92
CA SER A 11 -27.61 -52.56 10.80
C SER A 11 -26.11 -52.53 10.43
N ARG A 12 -25.51 -53.67 10.03
CA ARG A 12 -24.11 -53.71 9.59
C ARG A 12 -23.89 -52.97 8.26
N ARG A 13 -24.87 -52.99 7.35
CA ARG A 13 -24.76 -52.23 6.08
C ARG A 13 -24.83 -50.70 6.27
N ILE A 14 -25.59 -50.25 7.27
CA ILE A 14 -25.70 -48.82 7.62
C ILE A 14 -24.38 -48.34 8.25
N VAL A 15 -23.84 -49.09 9.21
CA VAL A 15 -22.57 -48.75 9.86
C VAL A 15 -21.40 -48.75 8.87
N MET A 16 -21.32 -49.71 7.94
CA MET A 16 -20.31 -49.74 6.89
C MET A 16 -20.43 -48.58 5.90
N LYS A 17 -21.62 -48.11 5.56
CA LYS A 17 -21.83 -46.94 4.71
C LYS A 17 -21.40 -45.65 5.42
N PHE A 18 -21.69 -45.51 6.70
CA PHE A 18 -21.21 -44.37 7.51
C PHE A 18 -19.69 -44.41 7.72
N ALA A 19 -19.10 -45.57 7.95
CA ALA A 19 -17.65 -45.72 8.07
C ALA A 19 -16.92 -45.44 6.73
N ALA A 20 -17.49 -45.88 5.61
CA ALA A 20 -16.96 -45.58 4.27
C ALA A 20 -17.08 -44.10 3.92
N ALA A 21 -18.22 -43.47 4.25
CA ALA A 21 -18.44 -42.03 4.05
C ALA A 21 -17.52 -41.20 4.96
N ALA A 22 -17.29 -41.59 6.20
CA ALA A 22 -16.32 -40.94 7.10
C ALA A 22 -14.88 -41.11 6.63
N PHE A 23 -14.54 -42.30 6.10
CA PHE A 23 -13.18 -42.56 5.57
C PHE A 23 -12.91 -41.78 4.28
N VAL A 24 -13.89 -41.62 3.40
CA VAL A 24 -13.79 -40.75 2.21
C VAL A 24 -13.72 -39.27 2.62
N ALA A 25 -14.46 -38.86 3.64
CA ALA A 25 -14.39 -37.48 4.17
C ALA A 25 -13.03 -37.20 4.82
N ILE A 26 -12.44 -38.15 5.54
CA ILE A 26 -11.09 -38.02 6.13
C ILE A 26 -10.02 -38.00 5.02
N LEU A 27 -10.12 -38.85 3.97
CA LEU A 27 -9.21 -38.82 2.83
C LEU A 27 -9.34 -37.54 2.00
N ALA A 28 -10.52 -36.94 1.92
CA ALA A 28 -10.74 -35.65 1.27
C ALA A 28 -10.08 -34.49 2.05
N VAL A 29 -10.00 -34.57 3.39
CA VAL A 29 -9.35 -33.56 4.23
C VAL A 29 -7.83 -33.67 4.23
N THR A 30 -7.27 -34.88 4.08
CA THR A 30 -5.82 -35.09 4.03
C THR A 30 -5.21 -34.82 2.65
N GLY A 31 -6.02 -34.69 1.60
CA GLY A 31 -5.57 -34.42 0.22
C GLY A 31 -5.54 -32.93 -0.17
N CYS A 32 -6.06 -32.03 0.65
CA CYS A 32 -6.05 -30.58 0.41
C CYS A 32 -4.77 -29.96 1.01
N SER A 33 -3.61 -30.17 0.36
CA SER A 33 -2.46 -29.31 0.62
C SER A 33 -2.79 -27.92 0.07
N GLY A 34 -2.93 -26.93 0.96
CA GLY A 34 -2.99 -25.51 0.56
C GLY A 34 -1.75 -25.10 -0.24
N PRO A 35 -1.69 -23.87 -0.76
CA PRO A 35 -0.50 -23.36 -1.43
C PRO A 35 0.74 -23.57 -0.57
N THR A 36 1.78 -24.15 -1.15
CA THR A 36 3.05 -24.38 -0.44
C THR A 36 3.90 -23.11 -0.51
N ARG A 37 4.59 -22.78 0.57
CA ARG A 37 5.63 -21.74 0.62
C ARG A 37 6.90 -22.28 1.26
N MET A 38 8.02 -21.58 1.05
CA MET A 38 9.21 -21.81 1.87
C MET A 38 8.99 -21.37 3.30
N ALA A 39 9.79 -21.87 4.24
CA ALA A 39 9.72 -21.43 5.64
C ALA A 39 9.94 -19.92 5.75
N ALA A 40 9.24 -19.29 6.71
CA ALA A 40 9.57 -17.94 7.15
C ALA A 40 10.92 -17.92 7.86
N PRO A 41 11.64 -16.78 7.87
CA PRO A 41 12.81 -16.62 8.73
C PRO A 41 12.41 -16.87 10.19
N PRO A 42 13.21 -17.62 10.97
CA PRO A 42 12.95 -17.76 12.40
C PRO A 42 12.96 -16.38 13.10
N GLU A 43 12.09 -16.17 14.09
CA GLU A 43 11.93 -14.89 14.81
C GLU A 43 13.28 -14.30 15.27
N ALA A 44 14.14 -15.14 15.84
CA ALA A 44 15.45 -14.71 16.38
C ALA A 44 16.41 -14.11 15.32
N VAL A 45 16.15 -14.32 14.04
CA VAL A 45 17.01 -13.86 12.93
C VAL A 45 16.26 -13.05 11.87
N SER A 46 14.93 -12.91 11.99
CA SER A 46 14.07 -12.23 11.01
C SER A 46 14.52 -10.77 10.75
N ALA A 47 15.00 -10.07 11.76
CA ALA A 47 15.53 -8.71 11.61
C ALA A 47 16.76 -8.61 10.69
N ARG A 48 17.46 -9.73 10.41
CA ARG A 48 18.63 -9.80 9.51
C ARG A 48 18.27 -10.36 8.13
N ALA A 49 17.00 -10.60 7.88
CA ALA A 49 16.56 -11.11 6.59
C ALA A 49 16.62 -10.02 5.54
N GLU A 50 17.38 -10.26 4.47
CA GLU A 50 17.60 -9.30 3.39
C GLU A 50 17.06 -9.85 2.05
N PRO A 51 16.32 -9.05 1.27
CA PRO A 51 16.03 -9.36 -0.11
C PRO A 51 17.30 -9.27 -0.98
N SER A 52 17.26 -9.74 -2.22
CA SER A 52 18.41 -9.74 -3.14
C SER A 52 19.02 -8.36 -3.38
N ALA A 53 18.22 -7.30 -3.30
CA ALA A 53 18.67 -5.92 -3.46
C ALA A 53 19.39 -5.32 -2.21
N GLY A 54 19.60 -6.12 -1.15
CA GLY A 54 20.23 -5.71 0.10
C GLY A 54 19.30 -4.93 1.05
N ASP A 55 19.87 -4.01 1.85
CA ASP A 55 19.13 -3.22 2.85
C ASP A 55 18.27 -2.13 2.18
N VAL A 56 17.12 -2.54 1.69
CA VAL A 56 16.17 -1.67 0.96
C VAL A 56 14.81 -1.56 1.65
N ARG A 57 14.72 -1.99 2.92
CA ARG A 57 13.45 -1.99 3.68
C ARG A 57 13.68 -1.69 5.16
N TYR A 58 12.63 -1.22 5.82
CA TYR A 58 12.67 -0.76 7.20
C TYR A 58 11.47 -1.31 7.97
N ALA A 59 11.72 -2.03 9.06
CA ALA A 59 10.72 -2.42 10.06
C ALA A 59 10.52 -1.24 11.02
N ILE A 60 9.69 -0.27 10.63
CA ILE A 60 9.61 1.05 11.29
C ILE A 60 9.07 1.01 12.72
N ALA A 61 8.42 -0.09 13.13
CA ALA A 61 7.90 -0.25 14.48
C ALA A 61 8.99 -0.78 15.43
N SER A 62 9.76 -1.79 15.01
CA SER A 62 10.79 -2.44 15.81
C SER A 62 12.17 -1.79 15.67
N ASP A 63 12.52 -1.30 14.46
CA ASP A 63 13.81 -0.62 14.21
C ASP A 63 13.63 0.72 13.44
N PRO A 64 13.26 1.81 14.13
CA PRO A 64 13.22 3.13 13.51
C PRO A 64 14.60 3.71 13.16
N SER A 65 15.70 3.13 13.66
CA SER A 65 17.05 3.66 13.46
C SER A 65 17.53 3.46 12.03
N SER A 66 17.19 2.35 11.39
CA SER A 66 17.50 2.07 9.97
C SER A 66 16.84 3.11 9.04
N PHE A 67 15.58 3.47 9.31
CA PHE A 67 14.90 4.55 8.59
C PHE A 67 15.57 5.91 8.81
N ALA A 68 16.02 6.21 10.02
CA ALA A 68 16.74 7.45 10.33
C ALA A 68 18.06 7.55 9.54
N GLU A 69 18.82 6.46 9.43
CA GLU A 69 20.05 6.43 8.62
C GLU A 69 19.75 6.62 7.13
N ALA A 70 18.76 5.93 6.59
CA ALA A 70 18.34 6.13 5.21
C ALA A 70 17.93 7.58 4.92
N LYS A 71 17.33 8.26 5.91
CA LYS A 71 16.99 9.68 5.81
C LYS A 71 18.24 10.57 5.81
N ARG A 72 19.21 10.30 6.70
CA ARG A 72 20.50 11.02 6.71
C ARG A 72 21.24 10.85 5.39
N GLU A 73 21.28 9.63 4.88
CA GLU A 73 21.90 9.31 3.60
C GLU A 73 21.22 10.01 2.42
N SER A 74 19.87 10.09 2.44
CA SER A 74 19.12 10.89 1.48
C SER A 74 19.55 12.37 1.49
N ILE A 75 19.78 12.97 2.67
CA ILE A 75 20.23 14.36 2.80
C ILE A 75 21.67 14.50 2.31
N ARG A 76 22.57 13.55 2.62
CA ARG A 76 23.97 13.58 2.13
C ARG A 76 24.04 13.54 0.61
N ARG A 77 23.25 12.65 -0.03
CA ARG A 77 23.17 12.61 -1.50
C ARG A 77 22.62 13.90 -2.09
N GLU A 78 21.59 14.49 -1.45
CA GLU A 78 21.05 15.77 -1.91
C GLU A 78 22.08 16.90 -1.83
N LEU A 79 22.83 17.00 -0.72
CA LEU A 79 23.91 17.99 -0.56
C LEU A 79 25.01 17.79 -1.61
N ALA A 80 25.42 16.56 -1.86
CA ALA A 80 26.43 16.23 -2.86
C ALA A 80 25.94 16.58 -4.28
N TRP A 81 24.69 16.22 -4.61
CA TRP A 81 24.08 16.57 -5.89
C TRP A 81 23.94 18.08 -6.06
N TRP A 82 23.47 18.79 -5.01
CA TRP A 82 23.32 20.25 -5.01
C TRP A 82 24.64 20.95 -5.33
N ALA A 83 25.69 20.57 -4.63
CA ALA A 83 27.03 21.10 -4.86
C ALA A 83 27.58 20.77 -6.25
N SER A 84 27.44 19.53 -6.72
CA SER A 84 27.91 19.09 -8.04
C SER A 84 27.16 19.73 -9.20
N SER A 85 25.94 20.20 -8.96
CA SER A 85 25.12 20.92 -9.93
C SER A 85 25.43 22.43 -9.99
N GLY A 86 26.48 22.88 -9.31
CA GLY A 86 26.91 24.26 -9.31
C GLY A 86 26.12 25.21 -8.42
N HIS A 87 25.25 24.66 -7.56
CA HIS A 87 24.49 25.47 -6.63
C HIS A 87 25.33 25.83 -5.39
N THR A 88 25.21 27.07 -4.95
CA THR A 88 25.80 27.57 -3.72
C THR A 88 24.70 28.06 -2.77
N GLY A 89 24.91 27.87 -1.46
CA GLY A 89 23.95 28.30 -0.45
C GLY A 89 23.09 27.15 0.10
N PRO A 90 22.09 27.48 0.94
CA PRO A 90 21.26 26.48 1.62
C PRO A 90 20.35 25.71 0.64
N LEU A 91 20.00 24.48 1.02
CA LEU A 91 19.02 23.69 0.29
C LEU A 91 17.64 24.39 0.29
N PRO A 92 16.88 24.31 -0.81
CA PRO A 92 15.54 24.93 -0.92
C PRO A 92 14.52 24.27 0.00
N PRO A 93 13.35 24.91 0.22
CA PRO A 93 12.18 24.28 0.83
C PRO A 93 11.84 22.95 0.17
N VAL A 94 11.25 22.02 0.94
CA VAL A 94 10.87 20.71 0.41
C VAL A 94 9.42 20.38 0.65
N SER A 95 8.85 19.65 -0.32
CA SER A 95 7.52 19.07 -0.25
C SER A 95 7.59 17.55 -0.15
N PHE A 96 6.74 16.98 0.68
CA PHE A 96 6.51 15.55 0.83
C PHE A 96 5.08 15.22 0.39
N LEU A 97 4.87 14.03 -0.16
CA LEU A 97 3.55 13.54 -0.54
C LEU A 97 3.29 12.18 0.09
N ALA A 98 2.16 12.03 0.77
CA ALA A 98 1.69 10.75 1.30
C ALA A 98 0.35 10.40 0.65
N ILE A 99 0.26 9.21 0.02
CA ILE A 99 -0.93 8.77 -0.71
C ILE A 99 -1.50 7.52 -0.02
N SER A 100 -2.74 7.62 0.45
CA SER A 100 -3.37 6.52 1.17
C SER A 100 -3.80 5.37 0.27
N GLY A 101 -4.08 4.21 0.88
CA GLY A 101 -4.89 3.16 0.28
C GLY A 101 -6.29 3.64 -0.12
N GLY A 102 -7.07 2.78 -0.78
CA GLY A 102 -8.44 3.09 -1.18
C GLY A 102 -8.96 2.29 -2.39
N GLY A 103 -8.18 1.38 -2.97
CA GLY A 103 -8.61 0.59 -4.13
C GLY A 103 -8.96 1.46 -5.36
N ASP A 104 -10.17 1.32 -5.88
CA ASP A 104 -10.68 2.12 -7.01
C ASP A 104 -10.89 3.61 -6.67
N ASP A 105 -10.95 3.97 -5.39
CA ASP A 105 -10.98 5.37 -4.93
C ASP A 105 -9.66 6.12 -5.21
N GLY A 106 -8.57 5.42 -5.55
CA GLY A 106 -7.33 6.02 -6.07
C GLY A 106 -7.52 6.89 -7.31
N ALA A 107 -8.65 6.75 -7.99
CA ALA A 107 -9.05 7.65 -9.09
C ALA A 107 -9.09 9.12 -8.65
N PHE A 108 -9.42 9.39 -7.36
CA PHE A 108 -9.38 10.74 -6.80
C PHE A 108 -7.96 11.31 -6.79
N ALA A 109 -7.00 10.57 -6.24
CA ALA A 109 -5.60 11.03 -6.20
C ALA A 109 -5.01 11.22 -7.59
N ALA A 110 -5.29 10.31 -8.53
CA ALA A 110 -4.84 10.42 -9.92
C ALA A 110 -5.42 11.68 -10.59
N GLY A 111 -6.70 11.95 -10.40
CA GLY A 111 -7.36 13.15 -10.90
C GLY A 111 -6.80 14.41 -10.26
N LEU A 112 -6.70 14.43 -8.92
CA LEU A 112 -6.19 15.59 -8.17
C LEU A 112 -4.76 15.96 -8.58
N LEU A 113 -3.86 14.98 -8.69
CA LEU A 113 -2.48 15.20 -9.13
C LEU A 113 -2.41 15.80 -10.54
N ASN A 114 -3.21 15.28 -11.48
CA ASN A 114 -3.23 15.79 -12.86
C ASN A 114 -3.90 17.18 -12.94
N GLY A 115 -4.94 17.43 -12.14
CA GLY A 115 -5.54 18.76 -12.00
C GLY A 115 -4.56 19.76 -11.37
N TRP A 116 -3.81 19.33 -10.36
CA TRP A 116 -2.79 20.15 -9.72
C TRP A 116 -1.66 20.54 -10.70
N THR A 117 -1.26 19.60 -11.57
CA THR A 117 -0.35 19.92 -12.69
C THR A 117 -0.96 20.96 -13.63
N ALA A 118 -2.24 20.83 -13.97
CA ALA A 118 -2.93 21.79 -14.84
C ALA A 118 -3.06 23.18 -14.18
N HIS A 119 -3.16 23.26 -12.86
CA HIS A 119 -3.12 24.52 -12.10
C HIS A 119 -1.74 25.17 -12.14
N GLY A 120 -0.67 24.39 -12.25
CA GLY A 120 0.68 24.89 -12.50
C GLY A 120 1.59 25.04 -11.27
N ASP A 121 1.12 24.70 -10.08
CA ASP A 121 1.85 24.86 -8.81
C ASP A 121 2.15 23.52 -8.09
N ARG A 122 1.94 22.38 -8.76
CA ARG A 122 2.32 21.07 -8.23
C ARG A 122 3.83 21.01 -8.00
N PRO A 123 4.30 20.86 -6.74
CA PRO A 123 5.73 20.85 -6.45
C PRO A 123 6.38 19.53 -6.89
N GLU A 124 7.71 19.56 -7.04
CA GLU A 124 8.50 18.35 -7.02
C GLU A 124 8.60 17.82 -5.59
N PHE A 125 8.29 16.55 -5.38
CA PHE A 125 8.29 15.95 -4.04
C PHE A 125 9.66 15.35 -3.71
N LYS A 126 10.23 15.76 -2.58
CA LYS A 126 11.46 15.18 -2.01
C LYS A 126 11.25 13.71 -1.59
N ALA A 127 10.09 13.40 -1.07
CA ALA A 127 9.72 12.02 -0.79
C ALA A 127 8.23 11.80 -1.11
N VAL A 128 7.93 10.62 -1.66
CA VAL A 128 6.56 10.16 -1.89
C VAL A 128 6.38 8.83 -1.17
N THR A 129 5.33 8.72 -0.37
CA THR A 129 4.94 7.46 0.28
C THR A 129 3.61 6.98 -0.26
N GLY A 130 3.42 5.66 -0.36
CA GLY A 130 2.19 5.07 -0.84
C GLY A 130 1.83 3.75 -0.17
N ILE A 131 0.52 3.53 0.01
CA ILE A 131 -0.07 2.29 0.50
C ILE A 131 -1.13 1.83 -0.51
N SER A 132 -1.20 0.53 -0.83
CA SER A 132 -2.24 -0.03 -1.68
C SER A 132 -2.34 0.70 -3.03
N THR A 133 -3.50 1.22 -3.40
CA THR A 133 -3.65 2.06 -4.61
C THR A 133 -2.70 3.27 -4.60
N GLY A 134 -2.40 3.83 -3.40
CA GLY A 134 -1.40 4.88 -3.25
C GLY A 134 0.00 4.43 -3.64
N ALA A 135 0.37 3.17 -3.37
CA ALA A 135 1.63 2.57 -3.82
C ALA A 135 1.70 2.45 -5.34
N LEU A 136 0.58 2.14 -6.00
CA LEU A 136 0.49 2.07 -7.47
C LEU A 136 0.57 3.46 -8.13
N ILE A 137 0.13 4.51 -7.45
CA ILE A 137 0.20 5.92 -7.91
C ILE A 137 1.61 6.50 -7.65
N ALA A 138 2.22 6.14 -6.53
CA ALA A 138 3.42 6.79 -6.00
C ALA A 138 4.60 6.89 -6.99
N PRO A 139 4.98 5.88 -7.79
CA PRO A 139 6.07 5.98 -8.77
C PRO A 139 5.85 7.10 -9.79
N PHE A 140 4.62 7.23 -10.29
CA PHE A 140 4.25 8.22 -11.29
C PHE A 140 4.13 9.63 -10.68
N ALA A 141 3.57 9.73 -9.47
CA ALA A 141 3.55 10.98 -8.70
C ALA A 141 4.95 11.49 -8.37
N PHE A 142 5.88 10.57 -8.06
CA PHE A 142 7.28 10.84 -7.75
C PHE A 142 8.06 11.37 -8.96
N LEU A 143 7.85 10.78 -10.14
CA LEU A 143 8.49 11.21 -11.37
C LEU A 143 7.84 12.46 -11.99
N GLY A 144 6.64 12.84 -11.54
CA GLY A 144 6.00 14.11 -11.84
C GLY A 144 5.16 14.15 -13.13
N PRO A 145 4.88 15.36 -13.66
CA PRO A 145 3.85 15.61 -14.68
C PRO A 145 3.97 14.80 -15.96
N ARG A 146 5.16 14.38 -16.35
CA ARG A 146 5.39 13.54 -17.54
C ARG A 146 4.66 12.20 -17.51
N TYR A 147 4.23 11.74 -16.32
CA TYR A 147 3.48 10.51 -16.13
C TYR A 147 1.99 10.72 -15.88
N ASP A 148 1.48 11.94 -16.00
CA ASP A 148 0.06 12.25 -15.75
C ASP A 148 -0.88 11.51 -16.71
N SER A 149 -0.46 11.30 -17.96
CA SER A 149 -1.23 10.51 -18.93
C SER A 149 -1.33 9.02 -18.50
N VAL A 150 -0.29 8.48 -17.88
CA VAL A 150 -0.29 7.11 -17.34
C VAL A 150 -1.26 7.01 -16.16
N LEU A 151 -1.20 7.95 -15.21
CA LEU A 151 -2.14 8.02 -14.09
C LEU A 151 -3.60 8.11 -14.58
N LYS A 152 -3.87 8.96 -15.56
CA LYS A 152 -5.21 9.05 -16.18
C LYS A 152 -5.63 7.70 -16.74
N ALA A 153 -4.79 7.05 -17.55
CA ALA A 153 -5.12 5.78 -18.19
C ALA A 153 -5.39 4.67 -17.15
N LEU A 154 -4.58 4.59 -16.10
CA LEU A 154 -4.71 3.60 -15.01
C LEU A 154 -6.01 3.73 -14.22
N TYR A 155 -6.63 4.92 -14.15
CA TYR A 155 -7.83 5.14 -13.35
C TYR A 155 -9.09 5.48 -14.17
N THR A 156 -8.97 5.62 -15.50
CA THR A 156 -10.14 5.89 -16.35
C THR A 156 -10.40 4.83 -17.42
N ASN A 157 -9.41 3.97 -17.72
CA ASN A 157 -9.51 2.98 -18.79
C ASN A 157 -9.44 1.53 -18.28
N ILE A 158 -9.27 1.31 -16.98
CA ILE A 158 -9.24 -0.03 -16.38
C ILE A 158 -10.60 -0.40 -15.78
N SER A 159 -10.85 -1.68 -15.72
CA SER A 159 -12.02 -2.30 -15.12
C SER A 159 -11.61 -3.41 -14.14
N GLN A 160 -12.57 -3.98 -13.43
CA GLN A 160 -12.33 -5.12 -12.54
C GLN A 160 -11.54 -6.26 -13.21
N ARG A 161 -11.79 -6.53 -14.50
CA ARG A 161 -11.15 -7.64 -15.24
C ARG A 161 -9.66 -7.44 -15.44
N ASP A 162 -9.20 -6.19 -15.42
CA ASP A 162 -7.81 -5.82 -15.58
C ASP A 162 -7.04 -5.88 -14.24
N ILE A 163 -7.75 -6.03 -13.12
CA ILE A 163 -7.17 -6.12 -11.79
C ILE A 163 -7.20 -7.55 -11.26
N PHE A 164 -8.38 -8.21 -11.32
CA PHE A 164 -8.53 -9.57 -10.80
C PHE A 164 -9.62 -10.38 -11.50
N ARG A 165 -9.51 -11.72 -11.39
CA ARG A 165 -10.53 -12.69 -11.79
C ARG A 165 -11.06 -13.36 -10.53
N ARG A 166 -12.40 -13.41 -10.36
CA ARG A 166 -13.02 -14.11 -9.22
C ARG A 166 -12.82 -15.61 -9.37
N ARG A 167 -12.41 -16.29 -8.31
CA ARG A 167 -12.38 -17.77 -8.22
C ARG A 167 -13.76 -18.32 -7.84
N PHE A 168 -14.03 -19.57 -8.19
CA PHE A 168 -15.21 -20.27 -7.68
C PHE A 168 -15.08 -20.48 -6.17
N VAL A 169 -16.21 -20.42 -5.43
CA VAL A 169 -16.23 -20.50 -3.96
C VAL A 169 -15.54 -21.77 -3.43
N THR A 170 -15.73 -22.91 -4.11
CA THR A 170 -15.06 -24.18 -3.75
C THR A 170 -13.54 -24.10 -3.94
N SER A 171 -13.08 -23.44 -4.98
CA SER A 171 -11.66 -23.20 -5.22
C SER A 171 -11.07 -22.22 -4.22
N ALA A 172 -11.83 -21.20 -3.81
CA ALA A 172 -11.40 -20.21 -2.84
C ALA A 172 -11.16 -20.79 -1.43
N LEU A 173 -11.85 -21.87 -1.06
CA LEU A 173 -11.63 -22.57 0.22
C LEU A 173 -10.32 -23.39 0.25
N LEU A 174 -9.77 -23.71 -0.92
CA LEU A 174 -8.54 -24.50 -1.08
C LEU A 174 -7.33 -23.63 -1.46
N ASN A 175 -7.51 -22.32 -1.64
CA ASN A 175 -6.49 -21.36 -1.99
C ASN A 175 -6.43 -20.25 -0.93
N ASP A 176 -5.39 -19.44 -1.02
CA ASP A 176 -5.08 -18.35 -0.11
C ASP A 176 -5.90 -17.07 -0.33
N ALA A 177 -6.76 -17.02 -1.38
CA ALA A 177 -7.60 -15.86 -1.68
C ALA A 177 -8.83 -16.16 -2.52
N LEU A 178 -9.80 -15.24 -2.47
CA LEU A 178 -11.05 -15.28 -3.23
C LEU A 178 -10.87 -14.93 -4.73
N SER A 179 -9.75 -14.32 -5.10
CA SER A 179 -9.49 -13.83 -6.45
C SER A 179 -8.09 -14.20 -6.94
N ASP A 180 -7.93 -14.26 -8.26
CA ASP A 180 -6.66 -14.38 -8.95
C ASP A 180 -6.22 -13.00 -9.43
N THR A 181 -5.01 -12.57 -9.09
CA THR A 181 -4.42 -11.26 -9.40
C THR A 181 -3.47 -11.27 -10.59
N ALA A 182 -3.44 -12.33 -11.41
CA ALA A 182 -2.64 -12.37 -12.62
C ALA A 182 -2.83 -11.13 -13.52
N PRO A 183 -4.05 -10.56 -13.71
CA PRO A 183 -4.19 -9.32 -14.48
C PRO A 183 -3.46 -8.13 -13.86
N LEU A 184 -3.43 -7.99 -12.52
CA LEU A 184 -2.66 -6.93 -11.85
C LEU A 184 -1.16 -7.09 -12.08
N HIS A 185 -0.65 -8.32 -12.10
CA HIS A 185 0.74 -8.61 -12.46
C HIS A 185 1.05 -8.20 -13.91
N GLU A 186 0.14 -8.46 -14.85
CA GLU A 186 0.27 -8.01 -16.25
C GLU A 186 0.32 -6.48 -16.36
N LEU A 187 -0.51 -5.77 -15.58
CA LEU A 187 -0.45 -4.31 -15.50
C LEU A 187 0.87 -3.83 -14.91
N ALA A 188 1.36 -4.46 -13.84
CA ALA A 188 2.65 -4.12 -13.26
C ALA A 188 3.80 -4.31 -14.28
N ILE A 189 3.78 -5.39 -15.06
CA ILE A 189 4.78 -5.62 -16.11
C ILE A 189 4.71 -4.54 -17.20
N ARG A 190 3.50 -4.11 -17.59
CA ARG A 190 3.28 -3.11 -18.63
C ARG A 190 3.76 -1.71 -18.25
N TYR A 191 3.53 -1.30 -17.01
CA TYR A 191 3.76 0.09 -16.57
C TYR A 191 5.03 0.26 -15.74
N VAL A 192 5.59 -0.82 -15.20
CA VAL A 192 6.85 -0.82 -14.45
C VAL A 192 7.90 -1.54 -15.29
N ASP A 193 8.51 -0.80 -16.19
CA ASP A 193 9.57 -1.26 -17.09
C ASP A 193 10.97 -0.79 -16.62
N ARG A 194 12.01 -1.20 -17.33
CA ARG A 194 13.39 -0.82 -17.01
C ARG A 194 13.58 0.70 -17.06
N ARG A 195 12.94 1.38 -18.02
CA ARG A 195 13.05 2.83 -18.16
C ARG A 195 12.52 3.55 -16.90
N LEU A 196 11.36 3.12 -16.39
CA LEU A 196 10.80 3.69 -15.16
C LEU A 196 11.77 3.50 -13.98
N LEU A 197 12.38 2.31 -13.84
CA LEU A 197 13.35 2.07 -12.79
C LEU A 197 14.59 2.96 -12.94
N ASP A 198 15.15 3.09 -14.13
CA ASP A 198 16.32 3.91 -14.39
C ASP A 198 16.04 5.40 -14.07
N GLU A 199 14.85 5.89 -14.38
CA GLU A 199 14.42 7.24 -14.02
C GLU A 199 14.28 7.41 -12.50
N ILE A 200 13.74 6.40 -11.77
CA ILE A 200 13.65 6.42 -10.31
C ILE A 200 15.04 6.33 -9.67
N ALA A 201 15.94 5.51 -10.21
CA ALA A 201 17.32 5.40 -9.76
C ALA A 201 18.09 6.75 -9.90
N ALA A 202 17.86 7.46 -11.00
CA ALA A 202 18.44 8.81 -11.19
C ALA A 202 17.96 9.81 -10.13
N GLU A 203 16.73 9.70 -9.66
CA GLU A 203 16.20 10.55 -8.59
C GLU A 203 16.75 10.15 -7.20
N TYR A 204 17.09 8.88 -6.99
CA TYR A 204 17.78 8.42 -5.78
C TYR A 204 19.15 9.07 -5.61
N ALA A 205 19.90 9.25 -6.71
CA ALA A 205 21.19 9.95 -6.70
C ALA A 205 21.06 11.42 -6.25
N LYS A 206 19.89 12.05 -6.50
CA LYS A 206 19.57 13.41 -6.01
C LYS A 206 19.06 13.40 -4.56
N GLY A 207 19.07 12.26 -3.90
CA GLY A 207 18.61 12.10 -2.53
C GLY A 207 17.08 12.09 -2.37
N ARG A 208 16.29 11.94 -3.46
CA ARG A 208 14.84 11.78 -3.38
C ARG A 208 14.47 10.36 -2.97
N LEU A 209 13.31 10.17 -2.33
CA LEU A 209 12.86 8.89 -1.81
C LEU A 209 11.46 8.53 -2.31
N LEU A 210 11.31 7.33 -2.84
CA LEU A 210 10.03 6.70 -3.12
C LEU A 210 9.85 5.52 -2.15
N LEU A 211 8.81 5.56 -1.32
CA LEU A 211 8.59 4.61 -0.24
C LEU A 211 7.23 3.94 -0.38
N VAL A 212 7.20 2.63 -0.23
CA VAL A 212 5.97 1.83 -0.30
C VAL A 212 5.84 1.00 0.96
N GLY A 213 4.65 0.99 1.56
CA GLY A 213 4.35 0.19 2.75
C GLY A 213 3.65 -1.12 2.41
N THR A 214 4.08 -2.21 3.05
CA THR A 214 3.42 -3.52 3.08
C THR A 214 3.25 -3.96 4.53
N THR A 215 2.49 -5.03 4.77
CA THR A 215 2.44 -5.69 6.06
C THR A 215 3.02 -7.10 5.92
N ASP A 216 4.03 -7.44 6.70
CA ASP A 216 4.51 -8.80 6.85
C ASP A 216 3.60 -9.54 7.84
N LEU A 217 2.94 -10.60 7.37
CA LEU A 217 2.02 -11.39 8.19
C LEU A 217 2.75 -12.35 9.15
N ASP A 218 4.00 -12.68 8.91
CA ASP A 218 4.75 -13.56 9.78
C ASP A 218 5.15 -12.84 11.09
N SER A 219 5.56 -11.57 10.96
CA SER A 219 5.94 -10.72 12.10
C SER A 219 4.81 -9.81 12.61
N LEU A 220 3.72 -9.65 11.87
CA LEU A 220 2.65 -8.66 12.09
C LEU A 220 3.16 -7.21 12.06
N GLU A 221 4.26 -6.95 11.37
CA GLU A 221 4.87 -5.64 11.30
C GLU A 221 4.61 -4.89 9.99
N PRO A 222 4.41 -3.56 10.05
CA PRO A 222 4.48 -2.72 8.86
C PRO A 222 5.93 -2.61 8.37
N VAL A 223 6.14 -2.93 7.10
CA VAL A 223 7.44 -2.84 6.42
C VAL A 223 7.40 -1.73 5.39
N VAL A 224 8.34 -0.80 5.47
CA VAL A 224 8.51 0.29 4.49
C VAL A 224 9.65 -0.06 3.54
N TRP A 225 9.35 -0.13 2.26
CA TRP A 225 10.30 -0.42 1.19
C TRP A 225 10.82 0.86 0.55
N ASN A 226 12.13 0.97 0.42
CA ASN A 226 12.79 2.05 -0.32
C ASN A 226 12.87 1.68 -1.80
N MET A 227 11.84 2.02 -2.54
CA MET A 227 11.73 1.71 -3.97
C MET A 227 12.81 2.40 -4.80
N THR A 228 13.30 3.57 -4.35
CA THR A 228 14.42 4.25 -5.00
C THR A 228 15.73 3.51 -4.79
N ALA A 229 15.95 2.92 -3.61
CA ALA A 229 17.13 2.08 -3.36
C ALA A 229 17.06 0.76 -4.16
N ILE A 230 15.90 0.12 -4.24
CA ILE A 230 15.69 -1.05 -5.11
C ILE A 230 16.04 -0.72 -6.56
N ALA A 231 15.52 0.39 -7.08
CA ALA A 231 15.81 0.82 -8.46
C ALA A 231 17.30 1.08 -8.71
N ALA A 232 18.03 1.58 -7.70
CA ALA A 232 19.44 1.92 -7.77
C ALA A 232 20.39 0.79 -7.37
N SER A 233 19.90 -0.37 -6.95
CA SER A 233 20.71 -1.47 -6.37
C SER A 233 21.59 -2.20 -7.38
N HIS A 234 21.37 -2.03 -8.69
CA HIS A 234 22.02 -2.81 -9.75
C HIS A 234 21.77 -4.34 -9.66
N ASP A 235 20.88 -4.79 -8.78
CA ASP A 235 20.48 -6.21 -8.71
C ASP A 235 19.76 -6.60 -10.03
N PRO A 236 20.12 -7.72 -10.66
CA PRO A 236 19.42 -8.21 -11.85
C PRO A 236 17.92 -8.48 -11.60
N HIS A 237 17.53 -8.78 -10.36
CA HIS A 237 16.14 -9.02 -9.94
C HIS A 237 15.42 -7.76 -9.40
N ALA A 238 16.06 -6.58 -9.42
CA ALA A 238 15.49 -5.34 -8.88
C ALA A 238 14.10 -5.02 -9.43
N ILE A 239 13.87 -5.22 -10.74
CA ILE A 239 12.58 -4.94 -11.37
C ILE A 239 11.48 -5.91 -10.86
N ASP A 240 11.82 -7.17 -10.63
CA ASP A 240 10.86 -8.16 -10.14
C ASP A 240 10.53 -7.90 -8.67
N LEU A 241 11.52 -7.55 -7.84
CA LEU A 241 11.30 -7.13 -6.46
C LEU A 241 10.45 -5.86 -6.41
N PHE A 242 10.74 -4.87 -7.24
CA PHE A 242 9.97 -3.63 -7.32
C PHE A 242 8.49 -3.91 -7.63
N ARG A 243 8.20 -4.75 -8.63
CA ARG A 243 6.84 -5.17 -8.98
C ARG A 243 6.18 -5.97 -7.86
N LYS A 244 6.90 -6.94 -7.25
CA LYS A 244 6.41 -7.74 -6.12
C LYS A 244 5.97 -6.84 -4.95
N VAL A 245 6.76 -5.83 -4.60
CA VAL A 245 6.42 -4.88 -3.51
C VAL A 245 5.17 -4.08 -3.82
N LEU A 246 5.03 -3.56 -5.06
CA LEU A 246 3.81 -2.82 -5.45
C LEU A 246 2.56 -3.72 -5.37
N ILE A 247 2.66 -4.96 -5.84
CA ILE A 247 1.55 -5.92 -5.81
C ILE A 247 1.26 -6.34 -4.37
N ALA A 248 2.28 -6.60 -3.55
CA ALA A 248 2.12 -6.91 -2.13
C ALA A 248 1.37 -5.79 -1.41
N SER A 249 1.77 -4.53 -1.64
CA SER A 249 1.08 -3.37 -1.08
C SER A 249 -0.38 -3.24 -1.50
N ALA A 250 -0.77 -3.82 -2.63
CA ALA A 250 -2.15 -3.84 -3.13
C ALA A 250 -2.89 -5.17 -2.87
N SER A 251 -2.26 -6.13 -2.19
CA SER A 251 -2.82 -7.46 -1.91
C SER A 251 -3.67 -7.47 -0.65
N ILE A 252 -4.95 -7.05 -0.79
CA ILE A 252 -5.92 -6.97 0.31
C ILE A 252 -6.14 -8.38 0.90
N PRO A 253 -5.90 -8.59 2.21
CA PRO A 253 -6.05 -9.90 2.85
C PRO A 253 -7.43 -10.53 2.62
N GLY A 254 -7.45 -11.81 2.25
CA GLY A 254 -8.66 -12.57 1.96
C GLY A 254 -9.27 -12.29 0.58
N ALA A 255 -9.11 -11.09 0.03
CA ALA A 255 -9.57 -10.76 -1.33
C ALA A 255 -8.55 -11.16 -2.39
N PHE A 256 -7.29 -10.84 -2.18
CA PHE A 256 -6.16 -11.09 -3.08
C PHE A 256 -5.11 -12.00 -2.42
N PRO A 257 -4.37 -12.82 -3.20
CA PRO A 257 -3.30 -13.65 -2.68
C PRO A 257 -2.20 -12.81 -2.02
N PRO A 258 -1.63 -13.28 -0.90
CA PRO A 258 -0.40 -12.69 -0.36
C PRO A 258 0.75 -12.85 -1.35
N VAL A 259 1.74 -11.97 -1.26
CA VAL A 259 2.95 -12.03 -2.09
C VAL A 259 4.10 -12.58 -1.26
N MET A 260 4.72 -13.65 -1.77
CA MET A 260 5.93 -14.22 -1.16
C MET A 260 7.15 -13.43 -1.62
N ILE A 261 7.87 -12.85 -0.67
CA ILE A 261 9.13 -12.15 -0.93
C ILE A 261 10.29 -13.01 -0.47
N ASP A 262 11.19 -13.33 -1.40
CA ASP A 262 12.36 -14.15 -1.13
C ASP A 262 13.39 -13.32 -0.36
N VAL A 263 13.89 -13.86 0.75
CA VAL A 263 14.90 -13.25 1.61
C VAL A 263 15.97 -14.25 2.00
N THR A 264 17.12 -13.76 2.41
CA THR A 264 18.27 -14.59 2.82
C THR A 264 18.76 -14.15 4.19
N VAL A 265 19.04 -15.11 5.06
CA VAL A 265 19.70 -14.91 6.36
C VAL A 265 20.88 -15.83 6.44
N ASP A 266 22.09 -15.30 6.60
CA ASP A 266 23.33 -16.07 6.72
C ASP A 266 23.51 -17.12 5.61
N GLY A 267 23.07 -16.79 4.37
CA GLY A 267 23.13 -17.68 3.20
C GLY A 267 22.00 -18.72 3.10
N VAL A 268 21.07 -18.76 4.04
CA VAL A 268 19.88 -19.63 4.01
C VAL A 268 18.70 -18.85 3.42
N HIS A 269 18.01 -19.48 2.46
CA HIS A 269 16.84 -18.88 1.78
C HIS A 269 15.55 -19.12 2.55
N TYR A 270 14.73 -18.06 2.64
CA TYR A 270 13.43 -18.03 3.29
C TYR A 270 12.42 -17.24 2.44
N GLN A 271 11.14 -17.28 2.81
CA GLN A 271 10.10 -16.46 2.23
C GLN A 271 9.28 -15.78 3.31
N GLU A 272 9.10 -14.47 3.19
CA GLU A 272 8.18 -13.68 4.00
C GLU A 272 6.85 -13.50 3.26
N MET A 273 5.75 -13.51 4.03
CA MET A 273 4.40 -13.38 3.49
C MET A 273 3.92 -11.93 3.64
N HIS A 274 3.93 -11.19 2.53
CA HIS A 274 3.50 -9.80 2.51
C HIS A 274 2.08 -9.62 1.96
N VAL A 275 1.34 -8.70 2.57
CA VAL A 275 0.01 -8.26 2.15
C VAL A 275 -0.06 -6.74 2.09
N ASP A 276 -1.25 -6.21 1.73
CA ASP A 276 -1.55 -4.79 1.67
C ASP A 276 -1.09 -4.05 2.96
N GLY A 277 -0.38 -2.97 2.77
CA GLY A 277 0.06 -2.11 3.86
C GLY A 277 -1.11 -1.55 4.69
N GLY A 278 -2.31 -1.46 4.09
CA GLY A 278 -3.53 -1.09 4.77
C GLY A 278 -4.00 -2.06 5.86
N ALA A 279 -3.41 -3.25 5.99
CA ALA A 279 -3.61 -4.11 7.15
C ALA A 279 -3.00 -3.52 8.43
N ALA A 280 -1.93 -2.72 8.32
CA ALA A 280 -1.25 -2.08 9.44
C ALA A 280 -1.45 -0.56 9.50
N THR A 281 -1.49 0.15 8.35
CA THR A 281 -1.68 1.60 8.26
C THR A 281 -2.24 2.01 6.90
N GLN A 282 -3.16 2.98 6.87
CA GLN A 282 -3.78 3.46 5.62
C GLN A 282 -2.93 4.51 4.90
N VAL A 283 -2.15 5.27 5.65
CA VAL A 283 -1.23 6.30 5.15
C VAL A 283 -0.10 6.50 6.14
N PHE A 284 1.11 6.69 5.64
CA PHE A 284 2.29 6.92 6.49
C PHE A 284 3.20 8.00 5.91
N THR A 285 4.09 8.51 6.74
CA THR A 285 5.14 9.46 6.36
C THR A 285 6.51 8.99 6.83
N TYR A 286 6.76 9.06 8.12
CA TYR A 286 7.98 8.61 8.80
C TYR A 286 7.64 8.14 10.22
N PRO A 287 8.49 7.33 10.87
CA PRO A 287 8.22 6.86 12.23
C PRO A 287 8.00 8.02 13.20
N PRO A 288 6.96 8.00 14.06
CA PRO A 288 6.71 9.06 15.04
C PRO A 288 7.85 9.29 16.03
N SER A 289 8.69 8.28 16.28
CA SER A 289 9.89 8.39 17.12
C SER A 289 11.00 9.24 16.50
N LEU A 290 11.01 9.39 15.17
CA LEU A 290 12.01 10.18 14.45
C LEU A 290 11.65 11.67 14.47
N ARG A 291 12.62 12.54 14.74
CA ARG A 291 12.53 13.99 14.59
C ARG A 291 13.26 14.44 13.32
N LEU A 292 12.50 14.72 12.26
CA LEU A 292 13.09 15.07 10.95
C LEU A 292 13.96 16.32 11.00
N ALA A 293 13.58 17.30 11.81
CA ALA A 293 14.33 18.53 11.99
C ALA A 293 15.71 18.25 12.62
N ASP A 294 15.75 17.41 13.65
CA ASP A 294 16.99 17.07 14.37
C ASP A 294 17.96 16.29 13.46
N GLU A 295 17.43 15.32 12.68
CA GLU A 295 18.26 14.56 11.75
C GLU A 295 18.85 15.44 10.63
N ALA A 296 18.11 16.44 10.16
CA ALA A 296 18.61 17.40 9.19
C ALA A 296 19.62 18.38 9.81
N ALA A 297 19.36 18.83 11.03
CA ALA A 297 20.26 19.75 11.76
C ALA A 297 21.64 19.12 12.04
N LYS A 298 21.73 17.80 12.30
CA LYS A 298 22.98 17.05 12.42
C LYS A 298 23.88 17.18 11.18
N LEU A 299 23.28 17.47 10.02
CA LEU A 299 23.97 17.66 8.73
C LEU A 299 24.00 19.13 8.29
N GLY A 300 23.72 20.07 9.21
CA GLY A 300 23.71 21.49 8.94
C GLY A 300 22.57 21.98 8.04
N VAL A 301 21.49 21.20 7.90
CA VAL A 301 20.37 21.53 7.01
C VAL A 301 19.18 22.04 7.80
N THR A 302 18.84 23.31 7.55
CA THR A 302 17.61 23.95 8.06
C THR A 302 16.81 24.48 6.88
N ARG A 303 15.54 24.06 6.75
CA ARG A 303 14.65 24.47 5.65
C ARG A 303 13.18 24.25 5.98
N THR A 304 12.31 25.00 5.33
CA THR A 304 10.86 24.81 5.39
C THR A 304 10.46 23.47 4.80
N ARG A 305 9.50 22.81 5.44
CA ARG A 305 8.96 21.50 5.05
C ARG A 305 7.45 21.57 4.94
N THR A 306 6.93 21.09 3.84
CA THR A 306 5.49 20.98 3.58
C THR A 306 5.13 19.53 3.33
N LEU A 307 4.11 19.02 4.00
CA LEU A 307 3.56 17.69 3.78
C LEU A 307 2.17 17.82 3.13
N TYR A 308 2.01 17.13 2.02
CA TYR A 308 0.72 16.93 1.37
C TYR A 308 0.27 15.48 1.57
N ILE A 309 -0.98 15.31 1.98
CA ILE A 309 -1.61 14.00 2.16
C ILE A 309 -2.81 13.92 1.22
N ILE A 310 -2.88 12.88 0.40
CA ILE A 310 -4.05 12.59 -0.42
C ILE A 310 -4.69 11.32 0.14
N ARG A 311 -5.87 11.48 0.77
CA ARG A 311 -6.67 10.38 1.26
C ARG A 311 -7.65 9.93 0.19
N ASN A 312 -7.48 8.72 -0.33
CA ASN A 312 -8.40 8.08 -1.27
C ASN A 312 -9.60 7.46 -0.53
N ALA A 313 -10.24 8.26 0.30
CA ALA A 313 -11.46 7.94 1.02
C ALA A 313 -12.15 9.22 1.49
N ARG A 314 -13.42 9.10 1.87
CA ARG A 314 -14.16 10.16 2.56
C ARG A 314 -13.71 10.26 4.01
N LEU A 315 -13.96 11.42 4.64
CA LEU A 315 -13.77 11.60 6.08
C LEU A 315 -15.02 11.23 6.87
N ASP A 316 -16.21 11.45 6.30
CA ASP A 316 -17.50 11.07 6.86
C ASP A 316 -17.74 9.56 6.68
N PRO A 317 -18.43 8.90 7.63
CA PRO A 317 -18.78 7.50 7.53
C PRO A 317 -19.67 7.20 6.31
N ASP A 318 -19.37 6.16 5.58
CA ASP A 318 -20.23 5.65 4.50
C ASP A 318 -21.40 4.86 5.11
N TRP A 319 -22.62 5.43 5.05
CA TRP A 319 -23.79 4.75 5.58
C TRP A 319 -24.29 3.64 4.62
N ALA A 320 -24.48 2.44 5.13
CA ALA A 320 -25.05 1.35 4.37
C ALA A 320 -25.86 0.38 5.26
N SER A 321 -26.99 -0.10 4.76
CA SER A 321 -27.75 -1.17 5.41
C SER A 321 -27.03 -2.51 5.23
N VAL A 322 -26.72 -3.18 6.34
CA VAL A 322 -25.96 -4.43 6.36
C VAL A 322 -26.89 -5.63 6.44
N ARG A 323 -26.76 -6.57 5.50
CA ARG A 323 -27.49 -7.83 5.55
C ARG A 323 -27.00 -8.67 6.74
N ARG A 324 -27.93 -9.30 7.48
CA ARG A 324 -27.61 -10.18 8.62
C ARG A 324 -27.06 -11.53 8.15
N ARG A 325 -25.87 -11.52 7.55
CA ARG A 325 -25.10 -12.69 7.07
C ARG A 325 -23.65 -12.52 7.47
N THR A 326 -22.98 -13.60 7.87
CA THR A 326 -21.61 -13.61 8.40
C THR A 326 -20.64 -12.81 7.51
N LEU A 327 -20.57 -13.10 6.22
CA LEU A 327 -19.66 -12.40 5.31
C LEU A 327 -20.00 -10.90 5.13
N SER A 328 -21.31 -10.54 5.16
CA SER A 328 -21.71 -9.13 5.07
C SER A 328 -21.33 -8.35 6.33
N ILE A 329 -21.51 -8.98 7.50
CA ILE A 329 -21.14 -8.40 8.80
C ILE A 329 -19.63 -8.26 8.89
N ALA A 330 -18.87 -9.32 8.58
CA ALA A 330 -17.41 -9.31 8.61
C ALA A 330 -16.83 -8.24 7.65
N GLY A 331 -17.31 -8.18 6.42
CA GLY A 331 -16.88 -7.18 5.44
C GLY A 331 -17.16 -5.74 5.92
N ARG A 332 -18.33 -5.50 6.54
CA ARG A 332 -18.63 -4.16 7.09
C ARG A 332 -17.78 -3.81 8.32
N ALA A 333 -17.51 -4.78 9.19
CA ALA A 333 -16.61 -4.59 10.32
C ALA A 333 -15.18 -4.25 9.87
N ILE A 334 -14.65 -4.97 8.88
CA ILE A 334 -13.34 -4.66 8.28
C ILE A 334 -13.33 -3.25 7.66
N ALA A 335 -14.37 -2.88 6.90
CA ALA A 335 -14.48 -1.52 6.35
C ALA A 335 -14.49 -0.44 7.45
N SER A 336 -15.17 -0.69 8.57
CA SER A 336 -15.17 0.21 9.73
C SER A 336 -13.78 0.33 10.37
N LEU A 337 -13.05 -0.78 10.54
CA LEU A 337 -11.67 -0.79 11.06
C LEU A 337 -10.75 0.02 10.15
N ILE A 338 -10.80 -0.19 8.83
CA ILE A 338 -10.01 0.53 7.83
C ILE A 338 -10.30 2.04 7.88
N HIS A 339 -11.58 2.42 7.95
CA HIS A 339 -11.99 3.82 8.03
C HIS A 339 -11.44 4.50 9.30
N THR A 340 -11.65 3.86 10.48
CA THR A 340 -11.21 4.38 11.77
C THR A 340 -9.67 4.44 11.87
N GLN A 341 -8.97 3.40 11.41
CA GLN A 341 -7.52 3.38 11.33
C GLN A 341 -6.99 4.53 10.49
N GLY A 342 -7.57 4.76 9.30
CA GLY A 342 -7.14 5.85 8.43
C GLY A 342 -7.37 7.24 9.04
N LEU A 343 -8.43 7.44 9.83
CA LEU A 343 -8.58 8.67 10.61
C LEU A 343 -7.49 8.78 11.68
N GLY A 344 -7.23 7.71 12.42
CA GLY A 344 -6.15 7.65 13.42
C GLY A 344 -4.78 7.96 12.83
N ASP A 345 -4.50 7.50 11.61
CA ASP A 345 -3.26 7.81 10.90
C ASP A 345 -3.13 9.31 10.61
N LEU A 346 -4.22 9.97 10.17
CA LEU A 346 -4.22 11.42 9.93
C LEU A 346 -3.91 12.21 11.21
N TYR A 347 -4.49 11.83 12.35
CA TYR A 347 -4.20 12.45 13.64
C TYR A 347 -2.74 12.21 14.07
N ARG A 348 -2.23 10.99 13.92
CA ARG A 348 -0.84 10.65 14.23
C ARG A 348 0.15 11.47 13.41
N ILE A 349 -0.12 11.58 12.10
CA ILE A 349 0.70 12.39 11.19
C ILE A 349 0.61 13.86 11.58
N PHE A 350 -0.58 14.38 11.89
CA PHE A 350 -0.78 15.77 12.29
C PHE A 350 0.04 16.12 13.54
N VAL A 351 -0.08 15.34 14.61
CA VAL A 351 0.69 15.57 15.85
C VAL A 351 2.20 15.54 15.57
N THR A 352 2.63 14.62 14.69
CA THR A 352 4.04 14.51 14.30
C THR A 352 4.50 15.74 13.51
N THR A 353 3.68 16.25 12.58
CA THR A 353 4.01 17.43 11.78
C THR A 353 4.03 18.70 12.63
N GLN A 354 3.12 18.86 13.60
CA GLN A 354 3.14 19.98 14.53
C GLN A 354 4.44 19.99 15.37
N ARG A 355 4.83 18.84 15.92
CA ARG A 355 6.08 18.69 16.66
C ARG A 355 7.31 19.08 15.84
N ASP A 356 7.34 18.69 14.54
CA ASP A 356 8.48 18.86 13.64
C ASP A 356 8.38 20.16 12.80
N GLN A 357 7.41 21.01 13.07
CA GLN A 357 7.15 22.28 12.35
C GLN A 357 7.04 22.07 10.83
N ILE A 358 6.25 21.09 10.42
CA ILE A 358 5.96 20.78 9.03
C ILE A 358 4.55 21.28 8.72
N ASP A 359 4.40 22.05 7.64
CA ASP A 359 3.08 22.51 7.18
C ASP A 359 2.25 21.34 6.70
N TYR A 360 1.11 21.07 7.37
CA TYR A 360 0.21 19.95 7.11
C TYR A 360 -0.86 20.33 6.10
N ASN A 361 -1.04 19.54 5.06
CA ASN A 361 -2.02 19.75 4.00
C ASN A 361 -2.72 18.44 3.66
N LEU A 362 -4.05 18.39 3.80
CA LEU A 362 -4.85 17.19 3.58
C LEU A 362 -5.88 17.41 2.47
N ALA A 363 -5.87 16.49 1.49
CA ALA A 363 -6.92 16.32 0.49
C ALA A 363 -7.67 15.00 0.71
N TYR A 364 -8.96 14.99 0.42
CA TYR A 364 -9.83 13.80 0.58
C TYR A 364 -11.03 13.87 -0.37
N ILE A 365 -11.71 12.75 -0.56
CA ILE A 365 -12.92 12.68 -1.40
C ILE A 365 -14.03 13.50 -0.72
N PRO A 366 -14.56 14.55 -1.41
CA PRO A 366 -15.56 15.42 -0.80
C PRO A 366 -16.90 14.71 -0.59
N SER A 367 -17.65 15.10 0.44
CA SER A 367 -19.00 14.57 0.72
C SER A 367 -20.00 14.84 -0.41
N SER A 368 -19.75 15.85 -1.24
CA SER A 368 -20.55 16.17 -2.42
C SER A 368 -20.40 15.16 -3.57
N PHE A 369 -19.38 14.29 -3.54
CA PHE A 369 -19.26 13.22 -4.51
C PHE A 369 -20.21 12.07 -4.15
N THR A 370 -21.27 11.91 -4.92
CA THR A 370 -22.38 10.97 -4.66
C THR A 370 -22.58 9.93 -5.77
N THR A 371 -21.69 9.87 -6.75
CA THR A 371 -21.80 8.86 -7.84
C THR A 371 -21.79 7.45 -7.24
N PRO A 372 -22.81 6.60 -7.51
CA PRO A 372 -22.87 5.27 -6.92
C PRO A 372 -21.84 4.33 -7.53
N ARG A 373 -21.21 3.50 -6.69
CA ARG A 373 -20.34 2.41 -7.10
C ARG A 373 -21.16 1.12 -7.20
N THR A 374 -21.30 0.55 -8.41
CA THR A 374 -22.11 -0.65 -8.64
C THR A 374 -21.35 -1.95 -8.42
N LYS A 375 -20.02 -1.92 -8.57
CA LYS A 375 -19.09 -3.03 -8.37
C LYS A 375 -17.68 -2.49 -8.06
N GLN A 376 -16.78 -3.36 -7.59
CA GLN A 376 -15.37 -3.01 -7.45
C GLN A 376 -14.77 -2.68 -8.81
N PHE A 377 -13.91 -1.66 -8.87
CA PHE A 377 -13.28 -1.15 -10.11
C PHE A 377 -14.31 -0.85 -11.22
N ASP A 378 -15.39 -0.16 -10.82
CA ASP A 378 -16.39 0.34 -11.74
C ASP A 378 -15.82 1.52 -12.54
N THR A 379 -15.61 1.32 -13.83
CA THR A 379 -14.97 2.32 -14.70
C THR A 379 -15.74 3.65 -14.74
N ASN A 380 -17.09 3.64 -14.67
CA ASN A 380 -17.88 4.87 -14.66
C ASN A 380 -17.70 5.63 -13.35
N TYR A 381 -17.71 4.92 -12.22
CA TYR A 381 -17.41 5.48 -10.91
C TYR A 381 -16.00 6.10 -10.87
N MET A 382 -14.99 5.34 -11.32
CA MET A 382 -13.60 5.80 -11.35
C MET A 382 -13.40 7.03 -12.24
N ARG A 383 -14.05 7.08 -13.42
CA ARG A 383 -14.01 8.25 -14.29
C ARG A 383 -14.64 9.50 -13.64
N ALA A 384 -15.79 9.33 -13.00
CA ALA A 384 -16.46 10.43 -12.31
C ALA A 384 -15.61 10.94 -11.15
N LEU A 385 -15.00 10.02 -10.36
CA LEU A 385 -14.15 10.37 -9.23
C LEU A 385 -12.82 11.01 -9.68
N TYR A 386 -12.22 10.50 -10.76
CA TYR A 386 -11.05 11.12 -11.39
C TYR A 386 -11.37 12.55 -11.83
N GLN A 387 -12.50 12.76 -12.51
CA GLN A 387 -12.90 14.10 -12.98
C GLN A 387 -13.14 15.06 -11.80
N THR A 388 -13.77 14.57 -10.72
CA THR A 388 -13.93 15.36 -9.48
C THR A 388 -12.59 15.79 -8.91
N GLY A 389 -11.63 14.86 -8.77
CA GLY A 389 -10.28 15.18 -8.32
C GLY A 389 -9.57 16.18 -9.25
N TYR A 390 -9.67 15.96 -10.56
CA TYR A 390 -9.07 16.83 -11.56
C TYR A 390 -9.62 18.27 -11.49
N ASP A 391 -10.94 18.43 -11.42
CA ASP A 391 -11.57 19.75 -11.38
C ASP A 391 -11.21 20.51 -10.11
N LEU A 392 -11.12 19.82 -8.98
CA LEU A 392 -10.68 20.39 -7.70
C LEU A 392 -9.21 20.83 -7.78
N GLY A 393 -8.34 20.00 -8.32
CA GLY A 393 -6.92 20.32 -8.47
C GLY A 393 -6.68 21.47 -9.45
N ALA A 394 -7.35 21.46 -10.61
CA ALA A 394 -7.19 22.48 -11.63
C ALA A 394 -7.68 23.88 -11.24
N LYS A 395 -8.56 23.96 -10.24
CA LYS A 395 -9.04 25.24 -9.66
C LYS A 395 -8.17 25.75 -8.49
N GLY A 396 -7.14 25.01 -8.10
CA GLY A 396 -6.42 25.22 -6.85
C GLY A 396 -7.15 24.54 -5.68
N TYR A 397 -6.62 23.38 -5.25
CA TYR A 397 -7.24 22.62 -4.17
C TYR A 397 -7.14 23.35 -2.83
N SER A 398 -8.26 23.47 -2.12
CA SER A 398 -8.29 24.05 -0.76
C SER A 398 -7.87 22.96 0.26
N TRP A 399 -6.58 22.91 0.57
CA TRP A 399 -6.01 21.93 1.49
C TRP A 399 -6.46 22.16 2.93
N ALA A 400 -7.02 21.12 3.56
CA ALA A 400 -7.33 21.16 4.99
C ALA A 400 -6.04 21.16 5.82
N LYS A 401 -5.95 22.05 6.79
CA LYS A 401 -4.75 22.24 7.63
C LYS A 401 -4.76 21.40 8.90
N THR A 402 -5.88 20.75 9.19
CA THR A 402 -6.08 19.90 10.37
C THR A 402 -6.82 18.62 9.98
N PRO A 403 -6.70 17.52 10.76
CA PRO A 403 -7.56 16.36 10.60
C PRO A 403 -9.01 16.66 10.99
N PRO A 404 -9.99 15.82 10.56
CA PRO A 404 -11.41 16.10 10.81
C PRO A 404 -11.74 16.14 12.30
N GLY A 405 -12.52 17.15 12.73
CA GLY A 405 -12.93 17.31 14.12
C GLY A 405 -11.83 17.83 15.06
N TYR A 406 -10.68 18.23 14.54
CA TYR A 406 -9.68 18.96 15.30
C TYR A 406 -10.06 20.44 15.24
N ALA A 407 -10.58 21.00 16.35
CA ALA A 407 -10.85 22.42 16.47
C ALA A 407 -9.53 23.16 16.72
N ASP A 408 -9.23 24.19 15.93
CA ASP A 408 -8.17 25.13 16.29
C ASP A 408 -8.59 25.85 17.57
N SER A 409 -7.81 25.72 18.64
CA SER A 409 -8.06 26.36 19.93
C SER A 409 -7.99 27.91 19.87
N GLU A 410 -7.68 28.46 18.70
CA GLU A 410 -7.58 29.92 18.50
C GLU A 410 -8.86 30.58 17.95
N SER A 411 -9.93 29.83 17.64
CA SER A 411 -11.16 30.41 17.07
C SER A 411 -12.26 30.69 18.09
N GLU A 412 -12.06 30.43 19.40
CA GLU A 412 -13.06 30.70 20.46
C GLU A 412 -12.84 31.99 21.23
N ASP A 413 -11.77 32.76 21.01
CA ASP A 413 -11.54 34.04 21.69
C ASP A 413 -11.71 35.23 20.73
N THR A 414 -12.93 35.50 20.29
CA THR A 414 -13.34 36.88 19.94
C THR A 414 -14.77 37.09 20.43
N PRO A 415 -14.97 37.99 21.42
CA PRO A 415 -16.29 38.32 21.99
C PRO A 415 -17.17 39.06 21.01
#